data_b405a487d8c5523005a97aa85d59cc2a
#
_entry.id   b405a487d8c5523005a97aa85d59cc2a
#
_cell.length_a   1.000
_cell.length_b   1.000
_cell.length_c   1.000
_cell.angle_alpha   90.00
_cell.angle_beta   90.00
_cell.angle_gamma   90.00
#
_symmetry.space_group_name_H-M   'P 1'
#
loop_
_entity.id
_entity.type
_entity.pdbx_description
1 polymer ?
#
loop_
_entity_poly.entity_id
_entity_poly.type
_entity_poly.pdbx_seq_one_letter_code
_entity_poly.pdbx_strand_id
1 'polypeptide(L)'
;MTSQVLRSFGELDTIARDPSAPVVTLFSGGLDSSYLLHRLVRAGARNVHAVSVDLGEDESGEHKRRIADRLGVRLHLLDGRQEFAEDYVRPAIAAHAVYLDTHPVSSTLSRPLIAKLALATARELGATTVLHTANRSQNTLRRLNGAIGLLGFAGRYGSPYDLDPVDREQKMRELKEVGLDQLSERLVSGDSNLWCREFESGILDDPEDHAVPEELYRWSALRPAGAPETVEVAFEAGRPVAVDGRPLPLTELIDTLNHLVGAHGLGRYSGLEHLDHGSKVLEIREMPAAWLLLRSRRHLETATLAAELLREKLHQEQLWVREALEGRWFGELRQAAQAFIDVCSAPVTGSVRWRLAAGSAETRAIVADRPRYLRDREAWEHHSVAAERAAFTPIRPKEQ
;
A
#
# COMPACT_ATOMS: atom_id res chain seq x y z
N MET A 1 -12.78 15.02 25.72
CA MET A 1 -13.61 13.82 25.67
C MET A 1 -12.68 12.67 25.31
N THR A 2 -12.71 11.57 26.03
CA THR A 2 -11.96 10.36 25.66
C THR A 2 -12.60 9.74 24.43
N SER A 3 -11.80 9.43 23.41
CA SER A 3 -12.24 8.73 22.21
C SER A 3 -12.84 7.37 22.59
N GLN A 4 -13.97 7.01 21.99
CA GLN A 4 -14.63 5.73 22.24
C GLN A 4 -14.62 4.89 20.96
N VAL A 5 -14.05 3.68 21.05
CA VAL A 5 -14.06 2.73 19.94
C VAL A 5 -15.40 2.02 19.90
N LEU A 6 -16.12 2.15 18.78
CA LEU A 6 -17.37 1.47 18.50
C LEU A 6 -17.06 0.10 17.89
N ARG A 7 -17.73 -0.96 18.41
CA ARG A 7 -17.39 -2.34 18.08
C ARG A 7 -18.59 -3.23 17.69
N SER A 8 -19.82 -2.77 17.88
CA SER A 8 -21.02 -3.58 17.65
C SER A 8 -22.16 -2.83 16.96
N PHE A 9 -23.05 -3.57 16.27
CA PHE A 9 -24.22 -2.99 15.63
C PHE A 9 -25.25 -2.46 16.65
N GLY A 10 -25.32 -3.02 17.85
CA GLY A 10 -26.20 -2.50 18.90
C GLY A 10 -25.85 -1.08 19.34
N GLU A 11 -24.61 -0.63 19.13
CA GLU A 11 -24.20 0.74 19.46
C GLU A 11 -24.71 1.78 18.43
N LEU A 12 -25.18 1.35 17.25
CA LEU A 12 -25.74 2.26 16.23
C LEU A 12 -27.00 2.96 16.72
N ASP A 13 -27.80 2.31 17.57
CA ASP A 13 -29.00 2.91 18.18
C ASP A 13 -28.65 4.14 19.00
N THR A 14 -27.47 4.15 19.63
CA THR A 14 -26.99 5.31 20.39
C THR A 14 -26.58 6.48 19.49
N ILE A 15 -26.13 6.20 18.26
CA ILE A 15 -25.80 7.20 17.23
C ILE A 15 -27.09 7.83 16.72
N ALA A 16 -28.10 7.02 16.46
CA ALA A 16 -29.38 7.43 15.92
C ALA A 16 -30.28 8.18 16.91
N ARG A 17 -29.88 8.34 18.20
CA ARG A 17 -30.64 9.17 19.16
C ARG A 17 -30.76 10.64 18.75
N ASP A 18 -29.77 11.15 18.01
CA ASP A 18 -29.87 12.42 17.30
C ASP A 18 -29.79 12.16 15.79
N PRO A 19 -30.95 12.02 15.10
CA PRO A 19 -30.94 11.73 13.68
C PRO A 19 -30.30 12.81 12.81
N SER A 20 -30.15 14.03 13.33
CA SER A 20 -29.54 15.16 12.60
C SER A 20 -28.03 15.25 12.75
N ALA A 21 -27.46 14.57 13.75
CA ALA A 21 -26.01 14.56 13.95
C ALA A 21 -25.29 13.91 12.76
N PRO A 22 -24.26 14.55 12.19
CA PRO A 22 -23.56 14.00 11.06
C PRO A 22 -22.75 12.75 11.48
N VAL A 23 -22.88 11.69 10.68
CA VAL A 23 -22.13 10.44 10.80
C VAL A 23 -21.32 10.23 9.54
N VAL A 24 -20.03 10.09 9.65
CA VAL A 24 -19.13 9.75 8.53
C VAL A 24 -18.87 8.26 8.50
N THR A 25 -18.97 7.63 7.33
CA THR A 25 -18.56 6.24 7.13
C THR A 25 -17.56 6.12 5.99
N LEU A 26 -16.56 5.28 6.15
CA LEU A 26 -15.72 4.85 5.03
C LEU A 26 -16.57 3.95 4.11
N PHE A 27 -16.54 4.23 2.81
CA PHE A 27 -17.41 3.58 1.86
C PHE A 27 -16.66 3.11 0.62
N SER A 28 -16.54 1.80 0.45
CA SER A 28 -15.89 1.17 -0.71
C SER A 28 -16.88 0.84 -1.85
N GLY A 29 -18.20 0.89 -1.61
CA GLY A 29 -19.19 0.38 -2.54
C GLY A 29 -19.36 -1.15 -2.52
N GLY A 30 -18.67 -1.84 -1.62
CA GLY A 30 -18.80 -3.28 -1.41
C GLY A 30 -19.98 -3.65 -0.50
N LEU A 31 -20.18 -4.97 -0.33
CA LEU A 31 -21.29 -5.54 0.44
C LEU A 31 -21.35 -5.00 1.87
N ASP A 32 -20.21 -5.06 2.60
CA ASP A 32 -20.15 -4.68 4.01
C ASP A 32 -20.39 -3.18 4.22
N SER A 33 -19.80 -2.34 3.39
CA SER A 33 -19.96 -0.89 3.50
C SER A 33 -21.38 -0.45 3.11
N SER A 34 -22.01 -1.10 2.13
CA SER A 34 -23.43 -0.85 1.77
C SER A 34 -24.37 -1.31 2.87
N TYR A 35 -24.08 -2.45 3.49
CA TYR A 35 -24.86 -2.95 4.62
C TYR A 35 -24.75 -2.03 5.85
N LEU A 36 -23.57 -1.51 6.16
CA LEU A 36 -23.42 -0.53 7.24
C LEU A 36 -24.26 0.73 7.01
N LEU A 37 -24.27 1.27 5.78
CA LEU A 37 -25.13 2.40 5.42
C LEU A 37 -26.62 2.07 5.61
N HIS A 38 -27.06 0.91 5.13
CA HIS A 38 -28.43 0.43 5.32
C HIS A 38 -28.80 0.34 6.81
N ARG A 39 -27.92 -0.23 7.65
CA ARG A 39 -28.16 -0.37 9.10
C ARG A 39 -28.23 0.97 9.81
N LEU A 40 -27.39 1.96 9.43
CA LEU A 40 -27.47 3.33 9.98
C LEU A 40 -28.79 4.00 9.64
N VAL A 41 -29.20 3.94 8.39
CA VAL A 41 -30.48 4.53 7.95
C VAL A 41 -31.69 3.84 8.63
N ARG A 42 -31.65 2.52 8.74
CA ARG A 42 -32.67 1.72 9.44
C ARG A 42 -32.75 2.02 10.93
N ALA A 43 -31.59 2.27 11.59
CA ALA A 43 -31.55 2.72 12.98
C ALA A 43 -32.10 4.13 13.19
N GLY A 44 -32.30 4.91 12.13
CA GLY A 44 -32.89 6.25 12.17
C GLY A 44 -31.97 7.41 11.92
N ALA A 45 -30.67 7.18 11.64
CA ALA A 45 -29.73 8.23 11.25
C ALA A 45 -30.18 8.88 9.92
N ARG A 46 -30.24 10.22 9.86
CA ARG A 46 -30.69 10.98 8.69
C ARG A 46 -29.58 11.81 8.04
N ASN A 47 -28.48 12.01 8.72
CA ASN A 47 -27.36 12.83 8.26
C ASN A 47 -26.11 11.96 8.11
N VAL A 48 -26.19 10.96 7.20
CA VAL A 48 -25.13 9.99 6.94
C VAL A 48 -24.32 10.42 5.73
N HIS A 49 -23.01 10.46 5.89
CA HIS A 49 -22.01 10.86 4.88
C HIS A 49 -21.11 9.67 4.57
N ALA A 50 -21.25 9.12 3.38
CA ALA A 50 -20.38 8.06 2.85
C ALA A 50 -19.16 8.68 2.19
N VAL A 51 -17.96 8.38 2.68
CA VAL A 51 -16.69 8.89 2.14
C VAL A 51 -15.99 7.77 1.41
N SER A 52 -15.77 7.94 0.12
CA SER A 52 -14.97 7.07 -0.75
C SER A 52 -13.79 7.82 -1.30
N VAL A 53 -12.61 7.23 -1.17
CA VAL A 53 -11.35 7.82 -1.65
C VAL A 53 -10.89 7.05 -2.88
N ASP A 54 -10.69 7.76 -3.99
CA ASP A 54 -10.07 7.19 -5.19
C ASP A 54 -8.54 7.21 -5.02
N LEU A 55 -7.93 6.04 -5.07
CA LEU A 55 -6.48 5.82 -5.00
C LEU A 55 -5.91 5.22 -6.29
N GLY A 56 -6.63 5.39 -7.42
CA GLY A 56 -6.27 4.81 -8.70
C GLY A 56 -6.95 3.45 -8.95
N GLU A 57 -8.12 3.25 -8.37
CA GLU A 57 -9.00 2.14 -8.73
C GLU A 57 -9.63 2.40 -10.11
N ASP A 58 -9.81 1.34 -10.91
CA ASP A 58 -10.48 1.44 -12.22
C ASP A 58 -12.02 1.56 -12.11
N GLU A 59 -12.58 1.60 -10.89
CA GLU A 59 -14.03 1.64 -10.69
C GLU A 59 -14.57 3.06 -10.85
N SER A 60 -15.49 3.22 -11.82
CA SER A 60 -16.26 4.45 -11.93
C SER A 60 -17.06 4.68 -10.64
N GLY A 61 -17.07 5.91 -10.12
CA GLY A 61 -17.86 6.27 -8.94
C GLY A 61 -19.38 6.12 -9.11
N GLU A 62 -19.84 5.71 -10.29
CA GLU A 62 -21.26 5.56 -10.64
C GLU A 62 -21.95 4.46 -9.84
N HIS A 63 -21.29 3.31 -9.64
CA HIS A 63 -21.82 2.25 -8.79
C HIS A 63 -22.01 2.75 -7.34
N LYS A 64 -21.02 3.47 -6.82
CA LYS A 64 -21.05 4.06 -5.48
C LYS A 64 -22.18 5.11 -5.34
N ARG A 65 -22.39 5.94 -6.38
CA ARG A 65 -23.49 6.92 -6.41
C ARG A 65 -24.84 6.23 -6.37
N ARG A 66 -25.07 5.20 -7.19
CA ARG A 66 -26.36 4.46 -7.21
C ARG A 66 -26.71 3.88 -5.84
N ILE A 67 -25.73 3.33 -5.11
CA ILE A 67 -25.96 2.78 -3.76
C ILE A 67 -26.31 3.91 -2.80
N ALA A 68 -25.55 5.00 -2.80
CA ALA A 68 -25.76 6.14 -1.92
C ALA A 68 -27.14 6.78 -2.14
N ASP A 69 -27.53 7.02 -3.40
CA ASP A 69 -28.81 7.57 -3.79
C ASP A 69 -29.97 6.66 -3.35
N ARG A 70 -29.80 5.34 -3.54
CA ARG A 70 -30.81 4.36 -3.14
C ARG A 70 -31.06 4.32 -1.64
N LEU A 71 -30.00 4.52 -0.84
CA LEU A 71 -30.07 4.55 0.61
C LEU A 71 -30.34 5.95 1.18
N GLY A 72 -30.42 6.99 0.35
CA GLY A 72 -30.64 8.36 0.77
C GLY A 72 -29.50 8.95 1.61
N VAL A 73 -28.25 8.53 1.35
CA VAL A 73 -27.05 9.02 2.03
C VAL A 73 -26.24 9.95 1.14
N ARG A 74 -25.49 10.87 1.74
CA ARG A 74 -24.64 11.80 0.99
C ARG A 74 -23.30 11.15 0.68
N LEU A 75 -22.93 11.11 -0.60
CA LEU A 75 -21.66 10.54 -1.05
C LEU A 75 -20.62 11.65 -1.28
N HIS A 76 -19.43 11.44 -0.70
CA HIS A 76 -18.22 12.22 -0.96
C HIS A 76 -17.22 11.34 -1.71
N LEU A 77 -16.89 11.71 -2.94
CA LEU A 77 -15.82 11.08 -3.74
C LEU A 77 -14.61 11.98 -3.69
N LEU A 78 -13.54 11.52 -3.06
CA LEU A 78 -12.31 12.27 -2.87
C LEU A 78 -11.21 11.69 -3.74
N ASP A 79 -10.51 12.54 -4.47
CA ASP A 79 -9.31 12.14 -5.22
C ASP A 79 -8.09 12.17 -4.29
N GLY A 80 -7.59 11.00 -3.96
CA GLY A 80 -6.41 10.81 -3.12
C GLY A 80 -5.18 10.33 -3.89
N ARG A 81 -5.23 10.19 -5.22
CA ARG A 81 -4.20 9.53 -6.03
C ARG A 81 -2.83 10.18 -5.91
N GLN A 82 -2.77 11.50 -6.03
CA GLN A 82 -1.50 12.22 -5.95
C GLN A 82 -0.91 12.15 -4.53
N GLU A 83 -1.73 12.40 -3.50
CA GLU A 83 -1.30 12.32 -2.11
C GLU A 83 -0.86 10.88 -1.76
N PHE A 84 -1.57 9.87 -2.25
CA PHE A 84 -1.20 8.49 -2.05
C PHE A 84 0.16 8.17 -2.65
N ALA A 85 0.41 8.57 -3.90
CA ALA A 85 1.68 8.36 -4.55
C ALA A 85 2.83 9.07 -3.82
N GLU A 86 2.67 10.35 -3.48
CA GLU A 86 3.76 11.18 -2.95
C GLU A 86 4.02 10.96 -1.45
N ASP A 87 2.96 10.80 -0.63
CA ASP A 87 3.10 10.81 0.83
C ASP A 87 3.07 9.39 1.44
N TYR A 88 2.67 8.37 0.63
CA TYR A 88 2.57 6.99 1.11
C TYR A 88 3.40 6.02 0.28
N VAL A 89 3.26 6.02 -1.05
CA VAL A 89 4.00 5.10 -1.91
C VAL A 89 5.47 5.49 -2.03
N ARG A 90 5.79 6.77 -2.22
CA ARG A 90 7.18 7.24 -2.28
C ARG A 90 7.98 6.90 -1.01
N PRO A 91 7.48 7.16 0.21
CA PRO A 91 8.15 6.70 1.44
C PRO A 91 8.28 5.17 1.52
N ALA A 92 7.29 4.42 1.03
CA ALA A 92 7.35 2.97 0.99
C ALA A 92 8.43 2.46 0.01
N ILE A 93 8.60 3.11 -1.15
CA ILE A 93 9.72 2.84 -2.06
C ILE A 93 11.05 3.13 -1.36
N ALA A 94 11.15 4.25 -0.64
CA ALA A 94 12.35 4.63 0.12
C ALA A 94 12.68 3.61 1.22
N ALA A 95 11.68 3.12 1.93
CA ALA A 95 11.78 2.13 2.98
C ALA A 95 11.91 0.68 2.45
N HIS A 96 11.95 0.47 1.14
CA HIS A 96 11.88 -0.87 0.54
C HIS A 96 10.80 -1.72 1.23
N ALA A 97 9.59 -1.16 1.31
CA ALA A 97 8.52 -1.67 2.16
C ALA A 97 7.95 -3.00 1.65
N VAL A 98 8.65 -4.06 2.01
CA VAL A 98 8.34 -5.45 1.67
C VAL A 98 8.04 -6.22 2.96
N TYR A 99 6.93 -6.94 2.98
CA TYR A 99 6.53 -7.78 4.09
C TYR A 99 7.35 -9.07 4.09
N LEU A 100 8.13 -9.31 5.15
CA LEU A 100 8.95 -10.52 5.34
C LEU A 100 9.74 -10.95 4.09
N ASP A 101 10.22 -10.00 3.31
CA ASP A 101 10.94 -10.23 2.04
C ASP A 101 10.11 -10.96 0.96
N THR A 102 8.80 -10.93 1.06
CA THR A 102 7.91 -11.65 0.14
C THR A 102 7.24 -10.72 -0.87
N HIS A 103 6.50 -9.71 -0.42
CA HIS A 103 5.74 -8.82 -1.29
C HIS A 103 5.68 -7.38 -0.77
N PRO A 104 5.59 -6.38 -1.65
CA PRO A 104 5.35 -4.99 -1.28
C PRO A 104 4.07 -4.82 -0.47
N VAL A 105 4.11 -4.00 0.58
CA VAL A 105 2.90 -3.63 1.33
C VAL A 105 2.02 -2.69 0.52
N SER A 106 0.69 -2.79 0.64
CA SER A 106 -0.27 -1.99 -0.11
C SER A 106 -1.41 -1.43 0.74
N SER A 107 -2.34 -2.26 1.22
CA SER A 107 -3.45 -1.79 2.08
C SER A 107 -2.95 -1.09 3.36
N THR A 108 -1.76 -1.42 3.81
CA THR A 108 -1.01 -0.73 4.87
C THR A 108 -0.76 0.75 4.56
N LEU A 109 -0.59 1.09 3.29
CA LEU A 109 -0.35 2.48 2.82
C LEU A 109 -1.66 3.22 2.59
N SER A 110 -2.69 2.55 2.06
CA SER A 110 -3.96 3.19 1.70
C SER A 110 -4.81 3.52 2.93
N ARG A 111 -4.84 2.66 3.95
CA ARG A 111 -5.71 2.83 5.12
C ARG A 111 -5.43 4.11 5.92
N PRO A 112 -4.18 4.50 6.22
CA PRO A 112 -3.92 5.76 6.92
C PRO A 112 -4.32 6.99 6.11
N LEU A 113 -4.19 7.00 4.78
CA LEU A 113 -4.67 8.10 3.94
C LEU A 113 -6.20 8.17 3.95
N ILE A 114 -6.87 7.04 3.75
CA ILE A 114 -8.34 6.97 3.79
C ILE A 114 -8.85 7.50 5.14
N ALA A 115 -8.24 7.10 6.26
CA ALA A 115 -8.58 7.61 7.58
C ALA A 115 -8.35 9.12 7.70
N LYS A 116 -7.21 9.64 7.22
CA LYS A 116 -6.90 11.08 7.23
C LYS A 116 -7.95 11.90 6.49
N LEU A 117 -8.31 11.49 5.28
CA LEU A 117 -9.28 12.20 4.44
C LEU A 117 -10.70 12.12 5.01
N ALA A 118 -11.10 10.97 5.53
CA ALA A 118 -12.38 10.82 6.21
C ALA A 118 -12.48 11.69 7.47
N LEU A 119 -11.40 11.81 8.25
CA LEU A 119 -11.36 12.70 9.41
C LEU A 119 -11.37 14.18 9.01
N ALA A 120 -10.77 14.57 7.89
CA ALA A 120 -10.89 15.92 7.36
C ALA A 120 -12.35 16.24 7.05
N THR A 121 -13.03 15.36 6.31
CA THR A 121 -14.48 15.48 6.03
C THR A 121 -15.32 15.51 7.33
N ALA A 122 -15.00 14.66 8.30
CA ALA A 122 -15.70 14.64 9.58
C ALA A 122 -15.55 15.98 10.33
N ARG A 123 -14.37 16.58 10.34
CA ARG A 123 -14.12 17.90 10.96
C ARG A 123 -14.90 19.01 10.26
N GLU A 124 -14.91 19.04 8.95
CA GLU A 124 -15.67 20.01 8.14
C GLU A 124 -17.17 19.95 8.43
N LEU A 125 -17.71 18.74 8.62
CA LEU A 125 -19.12 18.51 8.90
C LEU A 125 -19.49 18.64 10.38
N GLY A 126 -18.51 18.79 11.28
CA GLY A 126 -18.72 18.72 12.72
C GLY A 126 -19.15 17.34 13.21
N ALA A 127 -18.81 16.27 12.47
CA ALA A 127 -19.18 14.92 12.82
C ALA A 127 -18.34 14.41 14.02
N THR A 128 -19.03 13.80 14.97
CA THR A 128 -18.42 13.18 16.16
C THR A 128 -18.38 11.66 16.08
N THR A 129 -18.76 11.10 14.92
CA THR A 129 -18.76 9.64 14.70
C THR A 129 -18.18 9.32 13.31
N VAL A 130 -17.17 8.44 13.29
CA VAL A 130 -16.54 7.92 12.07
C VAL A 130 -16.52 6.40 12.11
N LEU A 131 -17.15 5.76 11.13
CA LEU A 131 -17.29 4.30 11.06
C LEU A 131 -16.59 3.71 9.84
N HIS A 132 -16.20 2.45 9.97
CA HIS A 132 -15.71 1.62 8.87
C HIS A 132 -16.24 0.18 9.01
N THR A 133 -15.86 -0.70 8.07
CA THR A 133 -16.41 -2.07 7.99
C THR A 133 -15.38 -3.16 8.14
N ALA A 134 -14.16 -2.82 8.55
CA ALA A 134 -13.14 -3.83 8.80
C ALA A 134 -13.54 -4.74 9.96
N ASN A 135 -13.25 -6.02 9.84
CA ASN A 135 -13.55 -7.05 10.84
C ASN A 135 -12.27 -7.71 11.37
N ARG A 136 -12.42 -8.67 12.29
CA ARG A 136 -11.28 -9.35 12.95
C ARG A 136 -10.48 -10.27 12.06
N SER A 137 -11.04 -10.71 10.94
CA SER A 137 -10.31 -11.50 9.95
C SER A 137 -9.44 -10.65 9.01
N GLN A 138 -9.40 -9.32 9.23
CA GLN A 138 -8.69 -8.38 8.39
C GLN A 138 -7.74 -7.50 9.19
N ASN A 139 -6.50 -7.38 8.75
CA ASN A 139 -5.52 -6.43 9.29
C ASN A 139 -5.97 -4.96 9.17
N THR A 140 -6.92 -4.68 8.28
CA THR A 140 -7.54 -3.36 8.08
C THR A 140 -8.16 -2.79 9.35
N LEU A 141 -8.70 -3.63 10.25
CA LEU A 141 -9.30 -3.19 11.52
C LEU A 141 -8.32 -2.38 12.38
N ARG A 142 -7.13 -2.95 12.65
CA ARG A 142 -6.11 -2.29 13.47
C ARG A 142 -5.48 -1.10 12.74
N ARG A 143 -5.32 -1.18 11.41
CA ARG A 143 -4.75 -0.12 10.58
C ARG A 143 -5.63 1.14 10.59
N LEU A 144 -6.94 1.00 10.41
CA LEU A 144 -7.88 2.13 10.46
C LEU A 144 -8.03 2.67 11.88
N ASN A 145 -8.28 1.82 12.87
CA ASN A 145 -8.43 2.26 14.27
C ASN A 145 -7.16 2.94 14.78
N GLY A 146 -5.98 2.40 14.47
CA GLY A 146 -4.70 2.98 14.84
C GLY A 146 -4.47 4.35 14.19
N ALA A 147 -4.73 4.47 12.88
CA ALA A 147 -4.60 5.73 12.16
C ALA A 147 -5.54 6.81 12.72
N ILE A 148 -6.82 6.50 12.93
CA ILE A 148 -7.83 7.42 13.48
C ILE A 148 -7.43 7.89 14.90
N GLY A 149 -7.00 6.96 15.74
CA GLY A 149 -6.55 7.26 17.10
C GLY A 149 -5.32 8.16 17.13
N LEU A 150 -4.28 7.86 16.33
CA LEU A 150 -3.05 8.64 16.24
C LEU A 150 -3.26 10.03 15.61
N LEU A 151 -4.29 10.19 14.76
CA LEU A 151 -4.71 11.50 14.24
C LEU A 151 -5.51 12.33 15.25
N GLY A 152 -5.70 11.83 16.48
CA GLY A 152 -6.30 12.55 17.58
C GLY A 152 -7.80 12.82 17.45
N PHE A 153 -8.55 11.92 16.82
CA PHE A 153 -9.99 12.07 16.72
C PHE A 153 -10.66 11.85 18.09
N ALA A 154 -11.29 12.89 18.61
CA ALA A 154 -11.88 12.90 19.95
C ALA A 154 -13.32 12.32 20.03
N GLY A 155 -13.88 11.91 18.88
CA GLY A 155 -15.23 11.33 18.76
C GLY A 155 -15.27 9.82 18.93
N ARG A 156 -16.38 9.24 18.53
CA ARG A 156 -16.58 7.79 18.43
C ARG A 156 -16.11 7.29 17.06
N TYR A 157 -15.36 6.20 17.02
CA TYR A 157 -14.92 5.60 15.78
C TYR A 157 -14.78 4.09 15.91
N GLY A 158 -14.73 3.39 14.79
CA GLY A 158 -14.50 1.95 14.76
C GLY A 158 -15.39 1.21 13.77
N SER A 159 -15.54 -0.08 13.98
CA SER A 159 -16.32 -0.96 13.13
C SER A 159 -17.32 -1.77 13.93
N PRO A 160 -18.62 -1.74 13.58
CA PRO A 160 -19.59 -2.61 14.24
C PRO A 160 -19.34 -4.11 13.95
N TYR A 161 -18.61 -4.44 12.90
CA TYR A 161 -18.23 -5.82 12.56
C TYR A 161 -17.12 -6.39 13.46
N ASP A 162 -16.55 -5.61 14.37
CA ASP A 162 -15.51 -6.10 15.29
C ASP A 162 -16.06 -7.17 16.25
N LEU A 163 -17.26 -6.96 16.82
CA LEU A 163 -17.90 -7.91 17.75
C LEU A 163 -19.17 -8.57 17.20
N ASP A 164 -19.77 -8.01 16.17
CA ASP A 164 -20.99 -8.53 15.56
C ASP A 164 -20.74 -8.95 14.12
N PRO A 165 -20.19 -10.14 13.86
CA PRO A 165 -20.10 -10.68 12.51
C PRO A 165 -21.50 -10.88 11.94
N VAL A 166 -21.70 -10.50 10.68
CA VAL A 166 -22.96 -10.67 9.97
C VAL A 166 -22.72 -11.53 8.76
N ASP A 167 -23.52 -12.59 8.61
CA ASP A 167 -23.38 -13.52 7.50
C ASP A 167 -23.65 -12.86 6.15
N ARG A 168 -22.94 -13.33 5.12
CA ARG A 168 -23.08 -12.83 3.76
C ARG A 168 -24.52 -12.92 3.26
N GLU A 169 -25.17 -14.06 3.52
CA GLU A 169 -26.57 -14.29 3.12
C GLU A 169 -27.54 -13.30 3.75
N GLN A 170 -27.35 -12.99 5.04
CA GLN A 170 -28.17 -11.99 5.73
C GLN A 170 -27.98 -10.60 5.10
N LYS A 171 -26.73 -10.18 4.87
CA LYS A 171 -26.43 -8.88 4.23
C LYS A 171 -27.10 -8.78 2.85
N MET A 172 -26.96 -9.82 2.04
CA MET A 172 -27.55 -9.88 0.70
C MET A 172 -29.09 -9.82 0.73
N ARG A 173 -29.73 -10.58 1.63
CA ARG A 173 -31.18 -10.58 1.79
C ARG A 173 -31.70 -9.19 2.17
N GLU A 174 -31.12 -8.57 3.21
CA GLU A 174 -31.58 -7.24 3.67
C GLU A 174 -31.31 -6.13 2.63
N LEU A 175 -30.21 -6.19 1.89
CA LEU A 175 -29.91 -5.23 0.83
C LEU A 175 -30.78 -5.43 -0.41
N LYS A 176 -31.19 -6.66 -0.72
CA LYS A 176 -32.15 -6.95 -1.79
C LYS A 176 -33.51 -6.34 -1.51
N GLU A 177 -33.98 -6.34 -0.24
CA GLU A 177 -35.23 -5.73 0.17
C GLU A 177 -35.29 -4.22 -0.14
N VAL A 178 -34.14 -3.57 -0.21
CA VAL A 178 -34.01 -2.15 -0.58
C VAL A 178 -33.53 -1.93 -2.02
N GLY A 179 -33.55 -2.99 -2.87
CA GLY A 179 -33.23 -2.91 -4.29
C GLY A 179 -31.74 -2.81 -4.63
N LEU A 180 -30.87 -3.38 -3.78
CA LEU A 180 -29.40 -3.47 -3.98
C LEU A 180 -28.97 -4.94 -4.18
N ASP A 181 -29.59 -5.64 -5.11
CA ASP A 181 -29.36 -7.05 -5.42
C ASP A 181 -28.07 -7.33 -6.21
N GLN A 182 -27.52 -6.33 -6.90
CA GLN A 182 -26.30 -6.47 -7.73
C GLN A 182 -24.98 -6.65 -6.95
N LEU A 183 -25.02 -6.53 -5.61
CA LEU A 183 -23.83 -6.67 -4.76
C LEU A 183 -23.38 -8.14 -4.52
N SER A 184 -24.13 -9.10 -5.06
CA SER A 184 -23.97 -10.54 -4.79
C SER A 184 -22.94 -11.27 -5.65
N GLU A 185 -22.44 -10.68 -6.73
CA GLU A 185 -21.75 -11.41 -7.81
C GLU A 185 -20.23 -11.52 -7.67
N ARG A 186 -19.61 -10.90 -6.67
CA ARG A 186 -18.14 -10.98 -6.52
C ARG A 186 -17.73 -12.32 -5.92
N LEU A 187 -16.91 -13.09 -6.65
CA LEU A 187 -16.36 -14.38 -6.23
C LEU A 187 -15.26 -14.23 -5.17
N VAL A 188 -14.59 -13.09 -5.13
CA VAL A 188 -13.50 -12.76 -4.22
C VAL A 188 -13.67 -11.33 -3.69
N SER A 189 -13.08 -11.04 -2.53
CA SER A 189 -12.87 -9.68 -2.06
C SER A 189 -11.66 -9.08 -2.77
N GLY A 190 -11.74 -7.82 -3.16
CA GLY A 190 -10.64 -7.11 -3.79
C GLY A 190 -10.39 -5.76 -3.14
N ASP A 191 -9.14 -5.38 -3.04
CA ASP A 191 -8.65 -4.05 -2.68
C ASP A 191 -7.66 -3.60 -3.75
N SER A 192 -7.95 -2.49 -4.40
CA SER A 192 -7.14 -2.01 -5.51
C SER A 192 -6.77 -0.55 -5.32
N ASN A 193 -5.56 -0.21 -5.70
CA ASN A 193 -5.06 1.15 -5.78
C ASN A 193 -3.95 1.21 -6.85
N LEU A 194 -3.40 2.39 -7.13
CA LEU A 194 -2.37 2.54 -8.17
C LEU A 194 -1.10 1.71 -7.94
N TRP A 195 -0.84 1.26 -6.68
CA TRP A 195 0.38 0.54 -6.31
C TRP A 195 0.24 -0.97 -6.38
N CYS A 196 -0.95 -1.49 -6.05
CA CYS A 196 -1.20 -2.92 -5.96
C CYS A 196 -2.70 -3.21 -6.11
N ARG A 197 -3.01 -4.37 -6.67
CA ARG A 197 -4.33 -4.99 -6.65
C ARG A 197 -4.24 -6.25 -5.80
N GLU A 198 -5.05 -6.31 -4.75
CA GLU A 198 -5.08 -7.39 -3.78
C GLU A 198 -6.40 -8.16 -3.89
N PHE A 199 -6.34 -9.49 -3.76
CA PHE A 199 -7.51 -10.36 -3.80
C PHE A 199 -7.41 -11.38 -2.67
N GLU A 200 -8.51 -11.58 -1.96
CA GLU A 200 -8.65 -12.50 -0.85
C GLU A 200 -10.06 -13.09 -0.76
N SER A 201 -10.25 -14.10 0.05
CA SER A 201 -11.54 -14.70 0.42
C SER A 201 -12.28 -15.43 -0.72
N GLY A 202 -13.41 -16.05 -0.37
CA GLY A 202 -14.26 -16.76 -1.30
C GLY A 202 -13.57 -17.99 -1.88
N ILE A 203 -13.40 -18.04 -3.20
CA ILE A 203 -12.71 -19.18 -3.87
C ILE A 203 -11.21 -19.25 -3.57
N LEU A 204 -10.65 -18.26 -2.86
CA LEU A 204 -9.25 -18.19 -2.46
C LEU A 204 -9.05 -18.52 -0.97
N ASP A 205 -10.05 -19.03 -0.25
CA ASP A 205 -9.93 -19.29 1.19
C ASP A 205 -9.07 -20.53 1.50
N ASP A 206 -8.93 -21.46 0.56
CA ASP A 206 -8.11 -22.65 0.76
C ASP A 206 -6.69 -22.46 0.18
N PRO A 207 -5.66 -22.27 1.01
CA PRO A 207 -4.29 -22.11 0.53
C PRO A 207 -3.66 -23.43 0.03
N GLU A 208 -4.23 -24.61 0.35
CA GLU A 208 -3.72 -25.90 -0.05
C GLU A 208 -4.18 -26.28 -1.46
N ASP A 209 -5.33 -25.74 -1.93
CA ASP A 209 -5.84 -25.94 -3.28
C ASP A 209 -6.56 -24.69 -3.79
N HIS A 210 -5.82 -23.79 -4.44
CA HIS A 210 -6.37 -22.57 -5.00
C HIS A 210 -6.02 -22.39 -6.47
N ALA A 211 -6.99 -21.95 -7.24
CA ALA A 211 -6.79 -21.50 -8.62
C ALA A 211 -7.22 -20.04 -8.74
N VAL A 212 -6.27 -19.18 -9.10
CA VAL A 212 -6.56 -17.76 -9.30
C VAL A 212 -7.14 -17.58 -10.71
N PRO A 213 -8.39 -17.13 -10.87
CA PRO A 213 -8.95 -16.83 -12.17
C PRO A 213 -8.11 -15.79 -12.91
N GLU A 214 -7.74 -16.06 -14.16
CA GLU A 214 -6.88 -15.15 -14.95
C GLU A 214 -7.52 -13.78 -15.15
N GLU A 215 -8.85 -13.70 -15.13
CA GLU A 215 -9.63 -12.47 -15.26
C GLU A 215 -9.43 -11.48 -14.10
N LEU A 216 -8.90 -11.95 -12.96
CA LEU A 216 -8.55 -11.07 -11.85
C LEU A 216 -7.34 -10.19 -12.17
N TYR A 217 -6.44 -10.67 -13.03
CA TYR A 217 -5.26 -9.94 -13.43
C TYR A 217 -5.59 -8.97 -14.57
N ARG A 218 -5.34 -7.69 -14.37
CA ARG A 218 -5.56 -6.65 -15.38
C ARG A 218 -4.25 -6.12 -15.97
N TRP A 219 -3.27 -5.87 -15.11
CA TRP A 219 -1.97 -5.37 -15.53
C TRP A 219 -1.09 -6.48 -16.10
N SER A 220 -1.11 -7.65 -15.45
CA SER A 220 -0.28 -8.81 -15.78
C SER A 220 -1.04 -9.95 -16.45
N ALA A 221 -2.23 -9.68 -16.99
CA ALA A 221 -2.99 -10.65 -17.78
C ALA A 221 -2.11 -11.33 -18.84
N LEU A 222 -2.20 -12.65 -18.93
CA LEU A 222 -1.41 -13.43 -19.87
C LEU A 222 -1.69 -12.96 -21.29
N ARG A 223 -0.62 -12.60 -22.00
CA ARG A 223 -0.63 -12.20 -23.40
C ARG A 223 0.31 -13.13 -24.18
N PRO A 224 0.11 -13.29 -25.50
CA PRO A 224 1.10 -13.98 -26.33
C PRO A 224 2.48 -13.38 -26.10
N ALA A 225 3.50 -14.22 -25.96
CA ALA A 225 4.86 -13.78 -25.72
C ALA A 225 5.30 -12.79 -26.80
N GLY A 226 5.49 -11.53 -26.39
CA GLY A 226 6.06 -10.48 -27.23
C GLY A 226 7.59 -10.62 -27.33
N ALA A 227 8.20 -9.81 -28.20
CA ALA A 227 9.65 -9.68 -28.23
C ALA A 227 10.13 -9.12 -26.86
N PRO A 228 11.35 -9.51 -26.43
CA PRO A 228 11.94 -8.89 -25.25
C PRO A 228 12.05 -7.37 -25.40
N GLU A 229 11.72 -6.66 -24.33
CA GLU A 229 11.71 -5.20 -24.27
C GLU A 229 12.73 -4.71 -23.24
N THR A 230 13.31 -3.53 -23.49
CA THR A 230 14.22 -2.88 -22.55
C THR A 230 13.49 -1.71 -21.89
N VAL A 231 13.57 -1.60 -20.58
CA VAL A 231 13.05 -0.48 -19.80
C VAL A 231 14.14 0.07 -18.88
N GLU A 232 14.24 1.39 -18.81
CA GLU A 232 15.16 2.08 -17.91
C GLU A 232 14.37 2.95 -16.93
N VAL A 233 14.66 2.82 -15.63
CA VAL A 233 14.06 3.66 -14.58
C VAL A 233 15.15 4.51 -13.96
N ALA A 234 14.95 5.83 -13.96
CA ALA A 234 15.86 6.79 -13.34
C ALA A 234 15.36 7.25 -11.96
N PHE A 235 16.33 7.50 -11.08
CA PHE A 235 16.09 7.95 -9.71
C PHE A 235 16.94 9.18 -9.40
N GLU A 236 16.36 10.12 -8.64
CA GLU A 236 17.05 11.27 -8.05
C GLU A 236 16.83 11.29 -6.55
N ALA A 237 17.90 11.29 -5.76
CA ALA A 237 17.86 11.20 -4.30
C ALA A 237 16.87 10.11 -3.79
N GLY A 238 16.89 8.95 -4.47
CA GLY A 238 16.06 7.80 -4.16
C GLY A 238 14.61 7.88 -4.62
N ARG A 239 14.21 8.95 -5.30
CA ARG A 239 12.87 9.11 -5.89
C ARG A 239 12.89 8.67 -7.35
N PRO A 240 11.98 7.80 -7.80
CA PRO A 240 11.84 7.51 -9.23
C PRO A 240 11.30 8.74 -9.95
N VAL A 241 11.95 9.14 -11.05
CA VAL A 241 11.67 10.40 -11.76
C VAL A 241 11.42 10.25 -13.26
N ALA A 242 11.88 9.15 -13.87
CA ALA A 242 11.71 8.96 -15.31
C ALA A 242 11.67 7.47 -15.70
N VAL A 243 10.99 7.18 -16.79
CA VAL A 243 11.01 5.90 -17.51
C VAL A 243 11.48 6.16 -18.93
N ASP A 244 12.49 5.40 -19.38
CA ASP A 244 13.12 5.51 -20.72
C ASP A 244 13.51 6.95 -21.09
N GLY A 245 14.08 7.67 -20.12
CA GLY A 245 14.49 9.07 -20.28
C GLY A 245 13.35 10.10 -20.28
N ARG A 246 12.09 9.68 -20.18
CA ARG A 246 10.93 10.56 -20.11
C ARG A 246 10.61 10.87 -18.63
N PRO A 247 10.74 12.13 -18.17
CA PRO A 247 10.28 12.52 -16.83
C PRO A 247 8.76 12.37 -16.71
N LEU A 248 8.31 11.81 -15.57
CA LEU A 248 6.89 11.56 -15.30
C LEU A 248 6.55 11.90 -13.85
N PRO A 249 5.36 12.46 -13.57
CA PRO A 249 4.78 12.45 -12.23
C PRO A 249 4.71 11.03 -11.69
N LEU A 250 4.84 10.84 -10.36
CA LEU A 250 4.93 9.51 -9.78
C LEU A 250 3.69 8.64 -10.06
N THR A 251 2.50 9.23 -10.12
CA THR A 251 1.26 8.53 -10.48
C THR A 251 1.31 7.95 -11.89
N GLU A 252 1.75 8.74 -12.88
CA GLU A 252 1.88 8.31 -14.28
C GLU A 252 3.02 7.30 -14.46
N LEU A 253 4.12 7.49 -13.71
CA LEU A 253 5.26 6.58 -13.72
C LEU A 253 4.86 5.18 -13.24
N ILE A 254 4.10 5.10 -12.14
CA ILE A 254 3.59 3.84 -11.60
C ILE A 254 2.62 3.19 -12.60
N ASP A 255 1.67 3.95 -13.15
CA ASP A 255 0.72 3.43 -14.12
C ASP A 255 1.43 2.88 -15.37
N THR A 256 2.38 3.64 -15.92
CA THR A 256 3.22 3.22 -17.07
C THR A 256 3.92 1.89 -16.77
N LEU A 257 4.55 1.77 -15.60
CA LEU A 257 5.27 0.55 -15.22
C LEU A 257 4.33 -0.63 -14.92
N ASN A 258 3.15 -0.39 -14.35
CA ASN A 258 2.16 -1.45 -14.15
C ASN A 258 1.78 -2.11 -15.47
N HIS A 259 1.55 -1.32 -16.51
CA HIS A 259 1.20 -1.84 -17.84
C HIS A 259 2.41 -2.45 -18.57
N LEU A 260 3.55 -1.77 -18.57
CA LEU A 260 4.74 -2.20 -19.28
C LEU A 260 5.32 -3.50 -18.67
N VAL A 261 5.54 -3.52 -17.38
CA VAL A 261 6.10 -4.69 -16.66
C VAL A 261 5.08 -5.83 -16.60
N GLY A 262 3.82 -5.49 -16.35
CA GLY A 262 2.71 -6.44 -16.31
C GLY A 262 2.49 -7.16 -17.64
N ALA A 263 2.68 -6.50 -18.77
CA ALA A 263 2.56 -7.11 -20.11
C ALA A 263 3.48 -8.34 -20.31
N HIS A 264 4.54 -8.45 -19.50
CA HIS A 264 5.44 -9.61 -19.46
C HIS A 264 5.07 -10.65 -18.39
N GLY A 265 3.90 -10.53 -17.74
CA GLY A 265 3.45 -11.46 -16.68
C GLY A 265 4.24 -11.32 -15.37
N LEU A 266 4.91 -10.19 -15.14
CA LEU A 266 5.71 -9.93 -13.96
C LEU A 266 4.92 -9.19 -12.88
N GLY A 267 5.34 -9.37 -11.60
CA GLY A 267 4.73 -8.67 -10.48
C GLY A 267 3.49 -9.36 -9.89
N ARG A 268 3.27 -10.64 -10.15
CA ARG A 268 2.26 -11.47 -9.47
C ARG A 268 2.85 -12.06 -8.18
N TYR A 269 2.01 -12.23 -7.19
CA TYR A 269 2.34 -12.91 -5.93
C TYR A 269 1.13 -13.68 -5.42
N SER A 270 1.40 -14.88 -4.89
CA SER A 270 0.45 -15.68 -4.11
C SER A 270 1.15 -16.13 -2.85
N GLY A 271 0.57 -15.91 -1.68
CA GLY A 271 1.20 -16.30 -0.43
C GLY A 271 0.37 -15.94 0.80
N LEU A 272 0.91 -16.25 1.97
CA LEU A 272 0.20 -16.11 3.23
C LEU A 272 0.56 -14.79 3.93
N GLU A 273 -0.45 -14.03 4.36
CA GLU A 273 -0.32 -12.88 5.26
C GLU A 273 -0.76 -13.27 6.68
N HIS A 274 -0.09 -12.71 7.70
CA HIS A 274 -0.45 -12.90 9.09
C HIS A 274 -1.64 -12.01 9.48
N LEU A 275 -2.56 -12.61 10.22
CA LEU A 275 -3.60 -11.92 10.96
C LEU A 275 -3.19 -11.75 12.44
N ASP A 276 -4.02 -11.05 13.20
CA ASP A 276 -3.91 -11.02 14.66
C ASP A 276 -3.95 -12.45 15.22
N HIS A 277 -3.22 -12.67 16.30
CA HIS A 277 -3.14 -13.97 16.98
C HIS A 277 -2.44 -15.11 16.22
N GLY A 278 -1.71 -14.80 15.14
CA GLY A 278 -0.85 -15.76 14.43
C GLY A 278 -1.54 -16.61 13.36
N SER A 279 -2.84 -16.45 13.15
CA SER A 279 -3.54 -17.02 11.99
C SER A 279 -3.03 -16.41 10.69
N LYS A 280 -3.26 -17.11 9.57
CA LYS A 280 -2.81 -16.67 8.24
C LYS A 280 -3.93 -16.85 7.23
N VAL A 281 -3.94 -15.98 6.21
CA VAL A 281 -4.85 -16.04 5.08
C VAL A 281 -4.06 -15.99 3.78
N LEU A 282 -4.61 -16.62 2.73
CA LEU A 282 -4.06 -16.50 1.39
C LEU A 282 -4.39 -15.12 0.82
N GLU A 283 -3.38 -14.47 0.29
CA GLU A 283 -3.50 -13.25 -0.50
C GLU A 283 -2.87 -13.41 -1.87
N ILE A 284 -3.58 -12.93 -2.87
CA ILE A 284 -3.13 -12.82 -4.25
C ILE A 284 -2.90 -11.34 -4.56
N ARG A 285 -1.79 -11.04 -5.21
CA ARG A 285 -1.41 -9.67 -5.52
C ARG A 285 -0.94 -9.50 -6.96
N GLU A 286 -1.25 -8.34 -7.52
CA GLU A 286 -0.78 -7.87 -8.81
C GLU A 286 -0.12 -6.50 -8.60
N MET A 287 1.20 -6.39 -8.82
CA MET A 287 1.99 -5.23 -8.40
C MET A 287 3.24 -5.01 -9.27
N PRO A 288 3.11 -4.92 -10.61
CA PRO A 288 4.25 -4.90 -11.53
C PRO A 288 5.20 -3.73 -11.32
N ALA A 289 4.65 -2.50 -11.17
CA ALA A 289 5.46 -1.31 -10.90
C ALA A 289 6.22 -1.40 -9.58
N ALA A 290 5.53 -1.85 -8.50
CA ALA A 290 6.15 -2.00 -7.19
C ALA A 290 7.32 -2.99 -7.25
N TRP A 291 7.10 -4.12 -7.91
CA TRP A 291 8.11 -5.16 -8.10
C TRP A 291 9.37 -4.62 -8.78
N LEU A 292 9.24 -3.83 -9.85
CA LEU A 292 10.38 -3.27 -10.58
C LEU A 292 11.06 -2.11 -9.83
N LEU A 293 10.26 -1.19 -9.28
CA LEU A 293 10.77 0.02 -8.60
C LEU A 293 11.58 -0.33 -7.35
N LEU A 294 11.10 -1.26 -6.53
CA LEU A 294 11.80 -1.68 -5.31
C LEU A 294 13.14 -2.36 -5.65
N ARG A 295 13.17 -3.23 -6.65
CA ARG A 295 14.40 -3.87 -7.13
C ARG A 295 15.39 -2.88 -7.73
N SER A 296 14.90 -1.96 -8.58
CA SER A 296 15.73 -0.93 -9.20
C SER A 296 16.38 -0.05 -8.12
N ARG A 297 15.60 0.40 -7.14
CA ARG A 297 16.13 1.18 -6.04
C ARG A 297 17.17 0.41 -5.23
N ARG A 298 16.92 -0.87 -4.91
CA ARG A 298 17.90 -1.71 -4.18
C ARG A 298 19.22 -1.83 -4.95
N HIS A 299 19.22 -1.95 -6.26
CA HIS A 299 20.43 -1.92 -7.06
C HIS A 299 21.20 -0.61 -6.89
N LEU A 300 20.52 0.54 -6.92
CA LEU A 300 21.15 1.83 -6.72
C LEU A 300 21.65 2.03 -5.28
N GLU A 301 20.92 1.58 -4.28
CA GLU A 301 21.37 1.60 -2.88
C GLU A 301 22.68 0.80 -2.72
N THR A 302 22.73 -0.40 -3.29
CA THR A 302 23.96 -1.22 -3.27
C THR A 302 25.10 -0.55 -4.01
N ALA A 303 24.81 0.20 -5.06
CA ALA A 303 25.82 0.91 -5.85
C ALA A 303 26.35 2.19 -5.18
N THR A 304 25.59 2.82 -4.26
CA THR A 304 25.89 4.16 -3.72
C THR A 304 26.14 4.20 -2.21
N LEU A 305 25.57 3.27 -1.43
CA LEU A 305 25.71 3.26 0.03
C LEU A 305 26.90 2.39 0.47
N ALA A 306 27.50 2.76 1.61
CA ALA A 306 28.46 1.89 2.28
C ALA A 306 27.74 0.64 2.84
N ALA A 307 28.44 -0.48 2.89
CA ALA A 307 27.87 -1.76 3.32
C ALA A 307 27.31 -1.71 4.75
N GLU A 308 28.00 -1.04 5.66
CA GLU A 308 27.57 -0.85 7.05
C GLU A 308 26.26 -0.04 7.12
N LEU A 309 26.18 1.07 6.38
CA LEU A 309 24.98 1.90 6.34
C LEU A 309 23.79 1.14 5.74
N LEU A 310 24.05 0.34 4.70
CA LEU A 310 22.99 -0.46 4.08
C LEU A 310 22.46 -1.55 5.04
N ARG A 311 23.33 -2.19 5.83
CA ARG A 311 22.91 -3.16 6.87
C ARG A 311 21.99 -2.53 7.91
N GLU A 312 22.36 -1.35 8.43
CA GLU A 312 21.52 -0.64 9.39
C GLU A 312 20.20 -0.17 8.75
N LYS A 313 20.24 0.25 7.49
CA LYS A 313 19.01 0.60 6.76
C LYS A 313 18.05 -0.59 6.65
N LEU A 314 18.52 -1.80 6.42
CA LEU A 314 17.69 -3.01 6.38
C LEU A 314 16.91 -3.22 7.71
N HIS A 315 17.54 -2.96 8.86
CA HIS A 315 16.84 -3.01 10.16
C HIS A 315 15.77 -1.93 10.26
N GLN A 316 16.06 -0.70 9.79
CA GLN A 316 15.10 0.39 9.81
C GLN A 316 13.93 0.17 8.83
N GLU A 317 14.16 -0.49 7.71
CA GLU A 317 13.10 -0.89 6.76
C GLU A 317 12.10 -1.85 7.43
N GLN A 318 12.59 -2.89 8.11
CA GLN A 318 11.73 -3.84 8.81
C GLN A 318 10.98 -3.19 9.98
N LEU A 319 11.63 -2.27 10.71
CA LEU A 319 10.98 -1.48 11.74
C LEU A 319 9.87 -0.61 11.16
N TRP A 320 10.15 0.09 10.06
CA TRP A 320 9.19 0.95 9.35
C TRP A 320 7.96 0.14 8.89
N VAL A 321 8.20 -1.03 8.25
CA VAL A 321 7.15 -1.92 7.78
C VAL A 321 6.28 -2.42 8.93
N ARG A 322 6.90 -2.86 10.03
CA ARG A 322 6.19 -3.32 11.23
C ARG A 322 5.28 -2.24 11.79
N GLU A 323 5.79 -1.02 11.98
CA GLU A 323 5.00 0.09 12.52
C GLU A 323 3.81 0.44 11.62
N ALA A 324 4.01 0.42 10.31
CA ALA A 324 2.95 0.66 9.34
C ALA A 324 1.88 -0.46 9.36
N LEU A 325 2.30 -1.73 9.37
CA LEU A 325 1.42 -2.90 9.43
C LEU A 325 0.55 -2.91 10.68
N GLU A 326 1.13 -2.51 11.82
CA GLU A 326 0.45 -2.45 13.11
C GLU A 326 -0.47 -1.21 13.28
N GLY A 327 -0.73 -0.46 12.20
CA GLY A 327 -1.61 0.70 12.23
C GLY A 327 -0.98 1.95 12.86
N ARG A 328 0.34 1.98 13.06
CA ARG A 328 1.07 3.09 13.66
C ARG A 328 1.75 3.98 12.61
N TRP A 329 1.09 4.18 11.46
CA TRP A 329 1.59 5.02 10.37
C TRP A 329 2.00 6.43 10.85
N PHE A 330 1.19 7.06 11.69
CA PHE A 330 1.45 8.39 12.24
C PHE A 330 2.27 8.38 13.54
N GLY A 331 2.77 7.21 13.96
CA GLY A 331 3.54 7.03 15.19
C GLY A 331 4.97 7.56 15.09
N GLU A 332 5.51 7.99 16.21
CA GLU A 332 6.86 8.58 16.33
C GLU A 332 7.96 7.62 15.88
N LEU A 333 7.83 6.32 16.20
CA LEU A 333 8.84 5.33 15.87
C LEU A 333 8.95 5.11 14.35
N ARG A 334 7.82 5.09 13.62
CA ARG A 334 7.84 5.05 12.16
C ARG A 334 8.47 6.31 11.59
N GLN A 335 8.16 7.49 12.17
CA GLN A 335 8.75 8.76 11.72
C GLN A 335 10.26 8.78 11.92
N ALA A 336 10.77 8.28 13.05
CA ALA A 336 12.20 8.16 13.31
C ALA A 336 12.89 7.23 12.30
N ALA A 337 12.29 6.07 12.01
CA ALA A 337 12.79 5.16 10.98
C ALA A 337 12.76 5.81 9.58
N GLN A 338 11.72 6.58 9.25
CA GLN A 338 11.64 7.33 8.00
C GLN A 338 12.78 8.36 7.88
N ALA A 339 13.06 9.12 8.94
CA ALA A 339 14.13 10.11 8.93
C ALA A 339 15.51 9.46 8.66
N PHE A 340 15.78 8.29 9.26
CA PHE A 340 16.99 7.52 8.95
C PHE A 340 17.05 7.12 7.47
N ILE A 341 15.94 6.60 6.94
CA ILE A 341 15.81 6.15 5.54
C ILE A 341 15.99 7.34 4.57
N ASP A 342 15.47 8.51 4.91
CA ASP A 342 15.58 9.71 4.08
C ASP A 342 17.03 10.18 3.97
N VAL A 343 17.81 10.12 5.05
CA VAL A 343 19.26 10.38 5.01
C VAL A 343 19.98 9.41 4.07
N CYS A 344 19.61 8.12 4.11
CA CYS A 344 20.17 7.11 3.21
C CYS A 344 19.76 7.34 1.75
N SER A 345 18.65 8.02 1.49
CA SER A 345 18.13 8.24 0.14
C SER A 345 18.91 9.30 -0.65
N ALA A 346 19.53 10.28 0.02
CA ALA A 346 20.19 11.41 -0.62
C ALA A 346 21.25 11.04 -1.70
N PRO A 347 22.13 10.03 -1.52
CA PRO A 347 23.09 9.63 -2.53
C PRO A 347 22.54 8.67 -3.60
N VAL A 348 21.30 8.21 -3.49
CA VAL A 348 20.70 7.19 -4.37
C VAL A 348 20.19 7.87 -5.65
N THR A 349 21.12 8.22 -6.55
CA THR A 349 20.83 8.86 -7.84
C THR A 349 21.49 8.08 -8.97
N GLY A 350 20.73 7.87 -10.05
CA GLY A 350 21.18 7.12 -11.21
C GLY A 350 20.04 6.38 -11.91
N SER A 351 20.36 5.39 -12.73
CA SER A 351 19.36 4.59 -13.46
C SER A 351 19.64 3.10 -13.42
N VAL A 352 18.59 2.30 -13.58
CA VAL A 352 18.67 0.84 -13.74
C VAL A 352 17.94 0.45 -15.01
N ARG A 353 18.64 -0.29 -15.87
CA ARG A 353 18.08 -0.80 -17.14
C ARG A 353 17.80 -2.29 -17.01
N TRP A 354 16.60 -2.66 -17.39
CA TRP A 354 16.11 -4.02 -17.39
C TRP A 354 15.84 -4.52 -18.81
N ARG A 355 16.03 -5.81 -19.04
CA ARG A 355 15.48 -6.53 -20.18
C ARG A 355 14.34 -7.40 -19.67
N LEU A 356 13.13 -7.12 -20.14
CA LEU A 356 11.92 -7.84 -19.80
C LEU A 356 11.60 -8.85 -20.91
N ALA A 357 11.18 -10.04 -20.50
CA ALA A 357 10.67 -11.08 -21.40
C ALA A 357 9.54 -11.83 -20.67
N ALA A 358 8.78 -12.66 -21.36
CA ALA A 358 7.68 -13.38 -20.77
C ALA A 358 8.11 -14.13 -19.49
N GLY A 359 7.56 -13.74 -18.35
CA GLY A 359 7.84 -14.30 -17.03
C GLY A 359 9.26 -14.07 -16.48
N SER A 360 10.08 -13.26 -17.12
CA SER A 360 11.46 -13.01 -16.68
C SER A 360 11.93 -11.57 -16.84
N ALA A 361 12.83 -11.14 -15.94
CA ALA A 361 13.50 -9.84 -16.04
C ALA A 361 14.97 -9.99 -15.67
N GLU A 362 15.83 -9.35 -16.44
CA GLU A 362 17.28 -9.37 -16.27
C GLU A 362 17.80 -7.94 -16.15
N THR A 363 18.59 -7.66 -15.11
CA THR A 363 19.28 -6.38 -14.98
C THR A 363 20.39 -6.26 -16.02
N ARG A 364 20.36 -5.24 -16.87
CA ARG A 364 21.33 -5.01 -17.95
C ARG A 364 22.34 -3.93 -17.63
N ALA A 365 21.94 -2.92 -16.85
CA ALA A 365 22.85 -1.86 -16.43
C ALA A 365 22.40 -1.28 -15.09
N ILE A 366 23.40 -0.92 -14.26
CA ILE A 366 23.23 -0.13 -13.04
C ILE A 366 24.19 1.05 -13.20
N VAL A 367 23.63 2.25 -13.36
CA VAL A 367 24.41 3.48 -13.55
C VAL A 367 24.12 4.41 -12.38
N ALA A 368 25.11 4.63 -11.52
CA ALA A 368 24.98 5.54 -10.39
C ALA A 368 25.85 6.78 -10.62
N ASP A 369 25.38 7.96 -10.18
CA ASP A 369 26.12 9.21 -10.30
C ASP A 369 27.40 9.20 -9.47
N ARG A 370 27.31 8.62 -8.27
CA ARG A 370 28.44 8.49 -7.33
C ARG A 370 28.65 7.03 -6.97
N PRO A 371 29.15 6.20 -7.90
CA PRO A 371 29.25 4.77 -7.69
C PRO A 371 30.35 4.39 -6.71
N ARG A 372 30.10 3.34 -5.95
CA ARG A 372 31.12 2.62 -5.13
C ARG A 372 31.64 1.36 -5.83
N TYR A 373 31.07 1.00 -6.99
CA TYR A 373 31.53 -0.13 -7.78
C TYR A 373 32.76 0.22 -8.63
N LEU A 374 33.58 -0.79 -8.85
CA LEU A 374 34.76 -0.69 -9.70
C LEU A 374 34.37 -0.93 -11.17
N ARG A 375 34.85 -0.09 -12.07
CA ARG A 375 34.71 -0.28 -13.55
C ARG A 375 35.87 -1.09 -14.13
N ASP A 376 37.07 -0.98 -13.51
CA ASP A 376 38.25 -1.71 -13.85
C ASP A 376 38.88 -2.25 -12.54
N ARG A 377 38.71 -3.54 -12.33
CA ARG A 377 39.20 -4.19 -11.10
C ARG A 377 40.72 -4.28 -11.07
N GLU A 378 41.34 -4.57 -12.20
CA GLU A 378 42.77 -4.74 -12.32
C GLU A 378 43.50 -3.41 -12.08
N ALA A 379 43.05 -2.34 -12.74
CA ALA A 379 43.63 -1.00 -12.52
C ALA A 379 43.45 -0.54 -11.08
N TRP A 380 42.34 -0.84 -10.42
CA TRP A 380 42.10 -0.52 -9.01
C TRP A 380 43.07 -1.30 -8.12
N GLU A 381 43.28 -2.60 -8.35
CA GLU A 381 44.14 -3.45 -7.55
C GLU A 381 45.58 -2.93 -7.63
N HIS A 382 46.11 -2.66 -8.81
CA HIS A 382 47.42 -2.06 -9.02
C HIS A 382 47.57 -0.73 -8.28
N HIS A 383 46.57 0.14 -8.36
CA HIS A 383 46.59 1.44 -7.69
C HIS A 383 46.58 1.31 -6.16
N SER A 384 45.73 0.44 -5.62
CA SER A 384 45.61 0.21 -4.18
C SER A 384 46.89 -0.34 -3.57
N VAL A 385 47.51 -1.33 -4.23
CA VAL A 385 48.77 -1.92 -3.78
C VAL A 385 49.91 -0.89 -3.85
N ALA A 386 49.97 -0.06 -4.88
CA ALA A 386 50.96 1.01 -5.00
C ALA A 386 50.80 2.05 -3.88
N ALA A 387 49.54 2.44 -3.55
CA ALA A 387 49.26 3.38 -2.46
C ALA A 387 49.66 2.82 -1.09
N GLU A 388 49.38 1.55 -0.79
CA GLU A 388 49.81 0.91 0.45
C GLU A 388 51.32 0.79 0.54
N ARG A 389 52.00 0.40 -0.55
CA ARG A 389 53.48 0.35 -0.58
C ARG A 389 54.10 1.73 -0.35
N ALA A 390 53.52 2.79 -0.88
CA ALA A 390 53.98 4.16 -0.67
C ALA A 390 53.79 4.64 0.79
N ALA A 391 52.69 4.19 1.45
CA ALA A 391 52.43 4.47 2.85
C ALA A 391 53.30 3.66 3.83
N PHE A 392 53.84 2.53 3.38
CA PHE A 392 54.70 1.68 4.22
C PHE A 392 56.11 2.29 4.34
N THR A 393 56.35 3.02 5.44
CA THR A 393 57.74 3.49 5.80
C THR A 393 58.45 2.36 6.54
N PRO A 394 59.50 1.77 5.96
CA PRO A 394 60.27 0.73 6.69
C PRO A 394 60.86 1.30 7.98
N ILE A 395 60.62 0.61 9.09
CA ILE A 395 61.32 0.93 10.34
C ILE A 395 62.82 0.68 10.08
N ARG A 396 63.61 1.75 9.96
CA ARG A 396 65.04 1.62 9.90
C ARG A 396 65.54 1.02 11.21
N PRO A 397 66.34 -0.07 11.20
CA PRO A 397 67.00 -0.52 12.40
C PRO A 397 67.88 0.63 12.95
N LYS A 398 67.76 0.91 14.25
CA LYS A 398 68.69 1.80 14.91
C LYS A 398 70.06 1.17 14.76
N GLU A 399 70.96 1.84 14.02
CA GLU A 399 72.37 1.53 14.05
C GLU A 399 72.84 1.66 15.48
N GLN A 400 73.50 0.56 16.00
CA GLN A 400 74.14 0.50 17.31
C GLN A 400 75.45 1.22 17.29
#